data_ae9433dcc083558b204049d605b70898
#
_entry.id   ae9433dcc083558b204049d605b70898
#
_cell.length_a   1.000
_cell.length_b   1.000
_cell.length_c   1.000
_cell.angle_alpha   90.00
_cell.angle_beta   90.00
_cell.angle_gamma   90.00
#
_symmetry.space_group_name_H-M   'P 1'
#
loop_
_entity.id
_entity.type
_entity.pdbx_description
1 polymer ?
#
loop_
_entity_poly.entity_id
_entity_poly.type
_entity_poly.pdbx_seq_one_letter_code
_entity_poly.pdbx_strand_id
1 'polypeptide(L)'
;MADSKKTARPARRGTPANAKADAVKASATAGVGKPDLDAVRAQIDGIDRQIQTLIAERAQFARQVGKAKGKLAAAVDYYRPEREAQVLRRVVDRNDGPLSDTELVRLFREIMSACLAQ
;
A
#
# COMPACT_ATOMS: atom_id res chain seq x y z
N MET A 1 14.14 28.98 -3.03
CA MET A 1 13.78 28.56 -2.83
C MET A 1 13.43 27.69 -2.53
N ALA A 2 13.52 27.81 -2.56
CA ALA A 2 12.98 26.99 -2.17
C ALA A 2 12.82 26.13 -1.86
N ASP A 3 12.81 26.24 -1.80
CA ASP A 3 12.41 25.48 -1.29
C ASP A 3 12.07 24.69 -0.98
N SER A 4 12.17 25.07 -1.08
CA SER A 4 11.64 24.42 -0.57
C SER A 4 11.40 23.55 -0.47
N LYS A 5 11.38 23.77 -0.66
CA LYS A 5 10.90 23.03 -0.35
C LYS A 5 10.83 22.17 -0.02
N LYS A 6 11.00 22.30 0.02
CA LYS A 6 10.72 21.56 0.56
C LYS A 6 10.37 20.96 1.02
N THR A 7 10.28 21.22 0.96
CA THR A 7 9.73 20.68 1.62
C THR A 7 9.28 19.85 1.73
N ALA A 8 9.21 20.09 1.27
CA ALA A 8 8.36 19.41 1.52
C ALA A 8 8.36 18.22 1.55
N ARG A 9 8.50 17.89 1.30
CA ARG A 9 8.28 16.90 1.45
C ARG A 9 8.17 16.34 2.36
N PRO A 10 8.35 16.58 2.82
CA PRO A 10 8.14 15.92 3.85
C PRO A 10 7.06 15.50 4.15
N ALA A 11 6.70 16.03 3.83
CA ALA A 11 5.69 15.65 4.29
C ALA A 11 5.22 14.50 3.87
N ARG A 12 5.31 14.23 3.21
CA ARG A 12 4.73 13.31 2.90
C ARG A 12 4.43 12.42 3.68
N ARG A 13 4.78 12.30 4.26
CA ARG A 13 4.51 11.52 5.00
C ARG A 13 3.67 11.82 5.94
N GLY A 14 3.36 12.80 6.12
CA GLY A 14 2.48 13.13 7.13
C GLY A 14 1.06 13.03 6.80
N THR A 15 0.63 12.08 6.18
CA THR A 15 -0.77 12.03 5.87
C THR A 15 -1.60 11.87 7.13
N PRO A 16 -2.82 12.40 7.14
CA PRO A 16 -3.68 12.25 8.30
C PRO A 16 -3.97 10.82 8.67
N ALA A 17 -4.09 9.96 7.68
CA ALA A 17 -4.36 8.58 7.96
C ALA A 17 -3.23 7.92 8.72
N ASN A 18 -2.02 8.26 8.38
CA ASN A 18 -0.87 7.73 9.09
C ASN A 18 -0.78 8.25 10.52
N ALA A 19 -1.10 9.51 10.68
CA ALA A 19 -1.09 10.08 12.01
C ALA A 19 -2.11 9.39 12.92
N LYS A 20 -3.28 9.11 12.37
CA LYS A 20 -4.28 8.40 13.12
C LYS A 20 -3.85 7.00 13.50
N ALA A 21 -3.26 6.29 12.58
CA ALA A 21 -2.81 4.96 12.86
C ALA A 21 -1.74 4.94 13.92
N ASP A 22 -0.84 5.89 13.87
CA ASP A 22 0.20 5.99 14.87
C ASP A 22 -0.36 6.31 16.24
N ALA A 23 -1.33 7.17 16.30
CA ALA A 23 -1.94 7.52 17.56
C ALA A 23 -2.65 6.32 18.20
N VAL A 24 -3.33 5.55 17.39
CA VAL A 24 -4.00 4.37 17.87
C VAL A 24 -3.00 3.35 18.41
N LYS A 25 -1.93 3.16 17.67
CA LYS A 25 -0.88 2.26 18.12
C LYS A 25 -0.28 2.70 19.44
N ALA A 26 0.05 3.96 19.54
CA ALA A 26 0.63 4.48 20.75
C ALA A 26 -0.31 4.28 21.94
N SER A 27 -1.57 4.53 21.71
CA SER A 27 -2.56 4.36 22.76
C SER A 27 -2.64 2.91 23.22
N ALA A 28 -2.60 1.99 22.27
CA ALA A 28 -2.69 0.59 22.60
C ALA A 28 -1.52 0.10 23.43
N THR A 29 -0.35 0.66 23.22
CA THR A 29 0.84 0.19 23.92
C THR A 29 1.13 0.98 25.20
N ALA A 30 0.65 2.19 25.27
CA ALA A 30 1.04 3.08 26.34
C ALA A 30 0.50 2.70 27.69
N GLY A 31 -0.58 2.05 27.75
CA GLY A 31 -1.24 1.86 29.01
C GLY A 31 -0.86 0.65 29.79
N VAL A 32 -0.24 -0.32 29.18
CA VAL A 32 -0.09 -1.55 29.87
C VAL A 32 0.98 -2.44 29.36
N GLY A 33 1.34 -3.40 30.12
CA GLY A 33 2.29 -4.37 29.72
C GLY A 33 1.76 -5.31 28.64
N LYS A 34 0.49 -5.65 28.74
CA LYS A 34 -0.11 -6.54 27.75
C LYS A 34 -1.20 -5.87 26.99
N PRO A 35 -1.20 -5.99 25.68
CA PRO A 35 -2.31 -5.43 24.89
C PRO A 35 -3.59 -6.19 25.19
N ASP A 36 -4.69 -5.49 25.11
CA ASP A 36 -6.01 -6.10 25.16
C ASP A 36 -6.27 -6.78 23.83
N LEU A 37 -6.46 -8.07 23.85
CA LEU A 37 -6.60 -8.85 22.63
C LEU A 37 -7.77 -8.38 21.77
N ASP A 38 -8.90 -8.10 22.39
CA ASP A 38 -10.07 -7.66 21.61
C ASP A 38 -9.83 -6.30 20.97
N ALA A 39 -9.15 -5.40 21.67
CA ALA A 39 -8.83 -4.10 21.11
C ALA A 39 -7.88 -4.21 19.93
N VAL A 40 -6.88 -5.08 20.06
CA VAL A 40 -5.94 -5.29 18.98
C VAL A 40 -6.64 -5.89 17.76
N ARG A 41 -7.51 -6.85 17.99
CA ARG A 41 -8.27 -7.45 16.89
C ARG A 41 -9.16 -6.43 16.18
N ALA A 42 -9.76 -5.54 16.95
CA ALA A 42 -10.58 -4.49 16.35
C ALA A 42 -9.74 -3.58 15.44
N GLN A 43 -8.51 -3.29 15.87
CA GLN A 43 -7.61 -2.51 15.05
C GLN A 43 -7.23 -3.23 13.77
N ILE A 44 -6.98 -4.52 13.87
CA ILE A 44 -6.67 -5.33 12.69
C ILE A 44 -7.87 -5.33 11.73
N ASP A 45 -9.07 -5.48 12.25
CA ASP A 45 -10.27 -5.46 11.41
C ASP A 45 -10.40 -4.13 10.66
N GLY A 46 -10.08 -3.04 11.32
CA GLY A 46 -10.10 -1.73 10.67
C GLY A 46 -9.06 -1.62 9.56
N ILE A 47 -7.88 -2.14 9.81
CA ILE A 47 -6.82 -2.16 8.80
C ILE A 47 -7.23 -3.03 7.62
N ASP A 48 -7.83 -4.17 7.89
CA ASP A 48 -8.29 -5.05 6.82
C ASP A 48 -9.27 -4.34 5.90
N ARG A 49 -10.18 -3.55 6.47
CA ARG A 49 -11.11 -2.79 5.65
C ARG A 49 -10.39 -1.77 4.78
N GLN A 50 -9.37 -1.13 5.34
CA GLN A 50 -8.57 -0.17 4.57
C GLN A 50 -7.82 -0.85 3.44
N ILE A 51 -7.24 -2.01 3.71
CA ILE A 51 -6.54 -2.79 2.70
C ILE A 51 -7.50 -3.14 1.57
N GLN A 52 -8.68 -3.62 1.92
CA GLN A 52 -9.67 -3.99 0.93
C GLN A 52 -10.07 -2.82 0.05
N THR A 53 -10.30 -1.66 0.67
CA THR A 53 -10.64 -0.46 -0.07
C THR A 53 -9.52 -0.05 -1.03
N LEU A 54 -8.29 -0.09 -0.55
CA LEU A 54 -7.15 0.30 -1.38
C LEU A 54 -6.90 -0.66 -2.52
N ILE A 55 -7.08 -1.94 -2.27
CA ILE A 55 -6.95 -2.92 -3.35
C ILE A 55 -8.01 -2.70 -4.40
N ALA A 56 -9.24 -2.42 -3.98
CA ALA A 56 -10.33 -2.15 -4.93
C ALA A 56 -10.03 -0.92 -5.78
N GLU A 57 -9.53 0.14 -5.16
CA GLU A 57 -9.16 1.34 -5.89
C GLU A 57 -8.07 1.06 -6.90
N ARG A 58 -7.06 0.31 -6.48
CA ARG A 58 -5.97 -0.04 -7.36
C ARG A 58 -6.46 -0.84 -8.55
N ALA A 59 -7.38 -1.76 -8.33
CA ALA A 59 -7.95 -2.56 -9.42
C ALA A 59 -8.72 -1.68 -10.39
N GLN A 60 -9.43 -0.69 -9.87
CA GLN A 60 -10.16 0.22 -10.75
C GLN A 60 -9.24 1.07 -11.61
N PHE A 61 -8.15 1.54 -11.04
CA PHE A 61 -7.17 2.26 -11.83
C PHE A 61 -6.49 1.37 -12.86
N ALA A 62 -6.25 0.11 -12.51
CA ALA A 62 -5.69 -0.83 -13.47
C ALA A 62 -6.63 -1.01 -14.66
N ARG A 63 -7.93 -1.08 -14.40
CA ARG A 63 -8.92 -1.15 -15.48
C ARG A 63 -8.86 0.10 -16.35
N GLN A 64 -8.67 1.27 -15.75
CA GLN A 64 -8.56 2.51 -16.50
C GLN A 64 -7.33 2.52 -17.39
N VAL A 65 -6.22 1.96 -16.92
CA VAL A 65 -5.03 1.84 -17.76
C VAL A 65 -5.35 0.97 -18.98
N GLY A 66 -6.02 -0.14 -18.77
CA GLY A 66 -6.40 -1.01 -19.87
C GLY A 66 -7.28 -0.31 -20.88
N LYS A 67 -8.26 0.46 -20.39
CA LYS A 67 -9.15 1.21 -21.29
C LYS A 67 -8.40 2.29 -22.04
N ALA A 68 -7.51 2.99 -21.35
CA ALA A 68 -6.78 4.08 -21.96
C ALA A 68 -5.90 3.59 -23.10
N LYS A 69 -5.37 2.38 -22.99
CA LYS A 69 -4.49 1.82 -24.01
C LYS A 69 -5.23 1.13 -25.14
N GLY A 70 -6.50 0.81 -24.93
CA GLY A 70 -7.26 0.07 -25.92
C GLY A 70 -7.01 -1.42 -25.81
N LYS A 71 -7.87 -2.18 -26.46
CA LYS A 71 -7.86 -3.61 -26.33
C LYS A 71 -6.57 -4.28 -26.73
N LEU A 72 -6.05 -3.93 -27.89
CA LEU A 72 -4.85 -4.55 -28.40
C LEU A 72 -3.64 -4.19 -27.56
N ALA A 73 -3.50 -2.90 -27.25
CA ALA A 73 -2.39 -2.45 -26.46
C ALA A 73 -2.46 -3.01 -25.05
N ALA A 74 -3.65 -3.13 -24.51
CA ALA A 74 -3.83 -3.71 -23.18
C ALA A 74 -3.40 -5.18 -23.17
N ALA A 75 -3.72 -5.91 -24.21
CA ALA A 75 -3.31 -7.30 -24.29
C ALA A 75 -1.80 -7.45 -24.36
N VAL A 76 -1.16 -6.59 -25.13
CA VAL A 76 0.30 -6.60 -25.21
C VAL A 76 0.92 -6.18 -23.89
N ASP A 77 0.30 -5.23 -23.23
CA ASP A 77 0.80 -4.68 -21.99
C ASP A 77 0.47 -5.52 -20.77
N TYR A 78 -0.28 -6.56 -20.97
CA TYR A 78 -0.75 -7.41 -19.91
C TYR A 78 0.42 -7.96 -19.10
N TYR A 79 1.51 -8.27 -19.77
CA TYR A 79 2.70 -8.73 -19.11
C TYR A 79 3.81 -7.71 -19.32
N ARG A 80 4.13 -6.99 -18.25
CA ARG A 80 5.15 -5.94 -18.29
C ARG A 80 6.18 -6.21 -17.22
N PRO A 81 7.19 -7.03 -17.51
CA PRO A 81 8.18 -7.38 -16.47
C PRO A 81 8.96 -6.17 -15.95
N GLU A 82 9.24 -5.18 -16.77
CA GLU A 82 9.97 -4.03 -16.25
C GLU A 82 9.09 -3.16 -15.33
N ARG A 83 7.81 -3.08 -15.61
CA ARG A 83 6.90 -2.36 -14.72
C ARG A 83 6.75 -3.10 -13.40
N GLU A 84 6.59 -4.42 -13.49
CA GLU A 84 6.49 -5.24 -12.30
C GLU A 84 7.73 -5.09 -11.43
N ALA A 85 8.92 -5.18 -12.04
CA ALA A 85 10.16 -5.03 -11.31
C ALA A 85 10.26 -3.68 -10.64
N GLN A 86 9.82 -2.64 -11.31
CA GLN A 86 9.84 -1.30 -10.75
C GLN A 86 8.96 -1.19 -9.52
N VAL A 87 7.74 -1.73 -9.60
CA VAL A 87 6.82 -1.71 -8.47
C VAL A 87 7.42 -2.48 -7.28
N LEU A 88 7.99 -3.64 -7.55
CA LEU A 88 8.54 -4.46 -6.47
C LEU A 88 9.74 -3.82 -5.83
N ARG A 89 10.59 -3.15 -6.60
CA ARG A 89 11.71 -2.41 -6.03
C ARG A 89 11.22 -1.33 -5.07
N ARG A 90 10.17 -0.62 -5.45
CA ARG A 90 9.62 0.41 -4.59
C ARG A 90 9.03 -0.16 -3.32
N VAL A 91 8.40 -1.32 -3.43
CA VAL A 91 7.86 -2.00 -2.26
C VAL A 91 8.96 -2.33 -1.27
N VAL A 92 10.07 -2.86 -1.76
CA VAL A 92 11.21 -3.19 -0.91
C VAL A 92 11.80 -1.92 -0.30
N ASP A 93 11.97 -0.88 -1.10
CA ASP A 93 12.56 0.36 -0.61
C ASP A 93 11.74 1.00 0.49
N ARG A 94 10.43 0.85 0.44
CA ARG A 94 9.55 1.44 1.45
C ARG A 94 9.32 0.55 2.66
N ASN A 95 9.87 -0.65 2.65
CA ASN A 95 9.58 -1.62 3.71
C ASN A 95 10.21 -1.20 5.03
N ASP A 96 9.38 -0.85 5.97
CA ASP A 96 9.81 -0.49 7.32
C ASP A 96 9.31 -1.44 8.36
N GLY A 97 8.53 -2.38 7.95
CA GLY A 97 7.75 -3.08 8.91
C GLY A 97 8.30 -4.41 9.30
N PRO A 98 7.55 -5.15 10.07
CA PRO A 98 8.03 -6.44 10.53
C PRO A 98 8.03 -7.52 9.47
N LEU A 99 7.29 -7.33 8.36
CA LEU A 99 7.31 -8.30 7.29
C LEU A 99 8.61 -8.19 6.51
N SER A 100 9.14 -9.34 6.09
CA SER A 100 10.35 -9.33 5.29
C SER A 100 10.08 -8.81 3.89
N ASP A 101 11.14 -8.41 3.21
CA ASP A 101 11.04 -8.00 1.81
C ASP A 101 10.43 -9.11 0.96
N THR A 102 10.84 -10.35 1.21
CA THR A 102 10.32 -11.50 0.47
C THR A 102 8.82 -11.65 0.63
N GLU A 103 8.33 -11.48 1.84
CA GLU A 103 6.90 -11.56 2.10
C GLU A 103 6.13 -10.47 1.38
N LEU A 104 6.63 -9.24 1.45
CA LEU A 104 5.97 -8.14 0.80
C LEU A 104 5.97 -8.27 -0.72
N VAL A 105 7.08 -8.72 -1.28
CA VAL A 105 7.16 -8.95 -2.72
C VAL A 105 6.11 -9.98 -3.14
N ARG A 106 5.99 -11.04 -2.38
CA ARG A 106 5.01 -12.08 -2.70
C ARG A 106 3.60 -11.53 -2.68
N LEU A 107 3.27 -10.75 -1.65
CA LEU A 107 1.95 -10.15 -1.54
C LEU A 107 1.67 -9.20 -2.70
N PHE A 108 2.63 -8.37 -3.05
CA PHE A 108 2.42 -7.41 -4.13
C PHE A 108 2.32 -8.09 -5.49
N ARG A 109 3.01 -9.20 -5.68
CA ARG A 109 2.82 -9.97 -6.91
C ARG A 109 1.38 -10.46 -7.03
N GLU A 110 0.80 -10.91 -5.91
CA GLU A 110 -0.59 -11.34 -5.94
C GLU A 110 -1.54 -10.17 -6.22
N ILE A 111 -1.28 -9.03 -5.60
CA ILE A 111 -2.09 -7.85 -5.84
C ILE A 111 -2.03 -7.45 -7.32
N MET A 112 -0.83 -7.40 -7.87
CA MET A 112 -0.67 -7.03 -9.27
C MET A 112 -1.36 -8.02 -10.19
N SER A 113 -1.24 -9.30 -9.88
CA SER A 113 -1.87 -10.34 -10.67
C SER A 113 -3.39 -10.21 -10.63
N ALA A 114 -3.93 -9.99 -9.46
CA ALA A 114 -5.38 -9.82 -9.31
C ALA A 114 -5.88 -8.59 -10.07
N CYS A 115 -5.12 -7.51 -10.04
CA CYS A 115 -5.52 -6.29 -10.73
C CYS A 115 -5.45 -6.45 -12.25
N LEU A 116 -4.50 -7.23 -12.75
CA LEU A 116 -4.41 -7.48 -14.18
C LEU A 116 -5.59 -8.28 -14.72
N ALA A 117 -6.19 -9.08 -13.87
CA ALA A 117 -7.29 -9.93 -14.28
C ALA A 117 -8.61 -9.17 -14.49
N GLN A 118 -8.64 -7.88 -14.19
CA GLN A 118 -9.87 -7.07 -14.30
C GLN A 118 -10.17 -6.59 -15.75
#